data_579ee00f0796a48f0804eb473ee2103f
#
_entry.id   579ee00f0796a48f0804eb473ee2103f
#
_cell.length_a   1.000
_cell.length_b   1.000
_cell.length_c   1.000
_cell.angle_alpha   90.00
_cell.angle_beta   90.00
_cell.angle_gamma   90.00
#
_symmetry.space_group_name_H-M   'P 1'
#
loop_
_entity.id
_entity.type
_entity.pdbx_description
1 polymer ?
#
loop_
_entity_poly.entity_id
_entity_poly.type
_entity_poly.pdbx_seq_one_letter_code
_entity_poly.pdbx_strand_id
1 'polypeptide(L)'
;MCFGRVGAAKQDAGHGIIEPHDFWQGFEPAGAGVPAAFKDRYPATLPDGRVLNLPIRALGDSGEGIASLILTQCSFAVEEALATVLADRLRPAAPDVVVGVPTLGLPLARAVAQKLGHSRYVALGTSPKFWYDDALSVGLSSITSPEAQKRLFVDPRMLPPRKKRQ
;
A
#
# COMPACT_ATOMS: atom_id res chain seq x y z
N MET A 1 1.91 0.70 -2.70
CA MET A 1 2.86 -0.30 -2.18
C MET A 1 3.88 0.48 -1.36
N CYS A 2 3.80 0.40 -0.02
CA CYS A 2 4.82 1.03 0.83
C CYS A 2 5.95 0.02 1.04
N PHE A 3 7.11 0.28 0.47
CA PHE A 3 8.33 -0.47 0.73
C PHE A 3 9.28 0.40 1.55
N GLY A 4 9.62 -0.06 2.75
CA GLY A 4 10.71 0.50 3.53
C GLY A 4 11.93 -0.42 3.40
N ARG A 5 13.11 0.13 3.17
CA ARG A 5 14.37 -0.62 3.30
C ARG A 5 14.70 -0.76 4.78
N VAL A 6 15.04 -1.97 5.19
CA VAL A 6 15.40 -2.29 6.57
C VAL A 6 16.72 -3.04 6.54
N GLY A 7 17.71 -2.55 7.25
CA GLY A 7 19.02 -3.20 7.38
C GLY A 7 18.93 -4.48 8.21
N ALA A 8 19.59 -5.56 7.76
CA ALA A 8 19.58 -6.85 8.44
C ALA A 8 20.53 -6.86 9.63
N ALA A 9 20.08 -7.28 10.82
CA ALA A 9 20.92 -7.51 11.98
C ALA A 9 20.48 -8.72 12.84
N LYS A 10 21.38 -9.10 13.72
CA LYS A 10 21.40 -10.34 14.51
C LYS A 10 20.21 -10.51 15.47
N GLN A 11 19.93 -11.78 15.75
CA GLN A 11 18.86 -12.32 16.60
C GLN A 11 18.55 -11.47 17.83
N ASP A 12 17.24 -11.30 18.09
CA ASP A 12 16.79 -10.96 19.42
C ASP A 12 15.53 -11.76 19.83
N ALA A 13 15.51 -12.09 21.12
CA ALA A 13 14.55 -12.98 21.74
C ALA A 13 13.30 -12.22 22.18
N GLY A 14 12.13 -12.80 22.02
CA GLY A 14 11.00 -12.41 22.82
C GLY A 14 9.63 -12.24 22.13
N HIS A 15 9.54 -12.34 20.83
CA HIS A 15 8.25 -12.30 20.13
C HIS A 15 7.97 -13.68 19.52
N GLY A 16 6.80 -14.22 19.78
CA GLY A 16 6.36 -15.50 19.21
C GLY A 16 6.51 -15.55 17.68
N ILE A 17 6.68 -16.74 17.15
CA ILE A 17 6.72 -16.96 15.69
C ILE A 17 5.34 -16.61 15.13
N ILE A 18 5.30 -15.72 14.13
CA ILE A 18 4.09 -15.47 13.34
C ILE A 18 4.13 -16.42 12.16
N GLU A 19 3.12 -17.28 12.06
CA GLU A 19 2.99 -18.17 10.92
C GLU A 19 2.75 -17.35 9.63
N PRO A 20 3.22 -17.82 8.46
CA PRO A 20 3.12 -17.06 7.21
C PRO A 20 1.70 -16.60 6.85
N HIS A 21 0.68 -17.38 7.20
CA HIS A 21 -0.73 -17.05 6.90
C HIS A 21 -1.37 -16.11 7.92
N ASP A 22 -0.71 -15.83 9.05
CA ASP A 22 -1.20 -14.91 10.08
C ASP A 22 -0.76 -13.46 9.85
N PHE A 23 0.21 -13.24 8.95
CA PHE A 23 0.58 -11.89 8.59
C PHE A 23 -0.60 -11.12 8.00
N TRP A 24 -0.73 -9.86 8.40
CA TRP A 24 -1.78 -8.91 7.98
C TRP A 24 -3.21 -9.29 8.40
N GLN A 25 -3.39 -10.23 9.33
CA GLN A 25 -4.73 -10.66 9.76
C GLN A 25 -5.25 -9.91 11.00
N GLY A 26 -4.36 -9.27 11.76
CA GLY A 26 -4.72 -8.52 12.97
C GLY A 26 -3.63 -7.56 13.40
N PHE A 27 -3.87 -6.89 14.52
CA PHE A 27 -2.93 -5.97 15.16
C PHE A 27 -2.49 -6.52 16.51
N GLU A 28 -1.24 -6.24 16.85
CA GLU A 28 -0.75 -6.39 18.22
C GLU A 28 -0.96 -5.09 19.03
N PRO A 29 -1.12 -5.19 20.36
CA PRO A 29 -1.17 -4.04 21.23
C PRO A 29 0.11 -3.20 21.14
N ALA A 30 0.00 -1.90 21.44
CA ALA A 30 1.17 -1.04 21.62
C ALA A 30 2.04 -1.53 22.79
N GLY A 31 3.36 -1.44 22.68
CA GLY A 31 4.24 -1.58 23.82
C GLY A 31 5.44 -2.52 23.73
N ALA A 32 5.64 -3.22 22.63
CA ALA A 32 6.92 -3.88 22.41
C ALA A 32 7.93 -2.83 21.91
N GLY A 33 9.03 -2.65 22.64
CA GLY A 33 10.12 -1.77 22.21
C GLY A 33 10.55 -2.11 20.77
N VAL A 34 10.88 -1.09 20.00
CA VAL A 34 11.37 -1.28 18.62
C VAL A 34 12.79 -1.83 18.72
N PRO A 35 13.06 -3.07 18.25
CA PRO A 35 14.42 -3.62 18.27
C PRO A 35 15.35 -2.78 17.39
N ALA A 36 16.63 -2.77 17.73
CA ALA A 36 17.65 -2.04 16.97
C ALA A 36 17.80 -2.56 15.52
N ALA A 37 17.31 -3.77 15.25
CA ALA A 37 17.31 -4.38 13.92
C ALA A 37 16.23 -5.46 13.80
N PHE A 38 15.71 -5.62 12.61
CA PHE A 38 14.62 -6.54 12.29
C PHE A 38 15.11 -7.65 11.37
N LYS A 39 14.72 -8.88 11.65
CA LYS A 39 15.15 -10.06 10.87
C LYS A 39 13.99 -10.66 10.07
N ASP A 40 12.90 -10.97 10.73
CA ASP A 40 11.78 -11.72 10.14
C ASP A 40 10.56 -10.84 9.90
N ARG A 41 10.39 -9.81 10.73
CA ARG A 41 9.25 -8.90 10.66
C ARG A 41 9.61 -7.47 11.07
N TYR A 42 8.86 -6.53 10.55
CA TYR A 42 8.90 -5.12 10.92
C TYR A 42 7.60 -4.73 11.59
N PRO A 43 7.60 -4.28 12.86
CA PRO A 43 6.42 -3.83 13.56
C PRO A 43 6.06 -2.39 13.13
N ALA A 44 5.13 -2.27 12.21
CA ALA A 44 4.62 -0.97 11.77
C ALA A 44 3.59 -0.43 12.77
N THR A 45 3.93 0.63 13.48
CA THR A 45 3.04 1.25 14.47
C THR A 45 2.09 2.24 13.79
N LEU A 46 0.80 2.08 14.04
CA LEU A 46 -0.25 3.00 13.61
C LEU A 46 -0.34 4.21 14.56
N PRO A 47 -0.99 5.31 14.15
CA PRO A 47 -1.16 6.49 15.00
C PRO A 47 -1.91 6.23 16.31
N ASP A 48 -2.75 5.22 16.37
CA ASP A 48 -3.48 4.79 17.56
C ASP A 48 -2.67 3.84 18.47
N GLY A 49 -1.41 3.58 18.12
CA GLY A 49 -0.49 2.74 18.86
C GLY A 49 -0.57 1.26 18.55
N ARG A 50 -1.57 0.78 17.82
CA ARG A 50 -1.61 -0.62 17.35
C ARG A 50 -0.43 -0.92 16.42
N VAL A 51 0.02 -2.16 16.45
CA VAL A 51 1.17 -2.61 15.67
C VAL A 51 0.71 -3.63 14.62
N LEU A 52 1.05 -3.37 13.34
CA LEU A 52 0.91 -4.32 12.26
C LEU A 52 2.26 -4.91 11.92
N ASN A 53 2.41 -6.22 12.10
CA ASN A 53 3.64 -6.91 11.72
C ASN A 53 3.71 -7.13 10.22
N LEU A 54 4.77 -6.65 9.60
CA LEU A 54 5.04 -6.79 8.18
C LEU A 54 6.17 -7.80 7.99
N PRO A 55 5.99 -8.88 7.20
CA PRO A 55 7.06 -9.83 6.93
C PRO A 55 8.19 -9.14 6.17
N ILE A 56 9.43 -9.47 6.55
CA ILE A 56 10.62 -9.02 5.85
C ILE A 56 11.04 -10.11 4.85
N ARG A 57 11.27 -9.69 3.63
CA ARG A 57 11.76 -10.54 2.54
C ARG A 57 13.16 -10.09 2.16
N ALA A 58 14.12 -11.01 2.25
CA ALA A 58 15.52 -10.72 1.87
C ALA A 58 15.61 -10.36 0.38
N LEU A 59 16.49 -9.43 0.06
CA LEU A 59 16.85 -9.03 -1.31
C LEU A 59 18.13 -9.75 -1.72
N GLY A 60 18.00 -11.01 -2.10
CA GLY A 60 19.15 -11.85 -2.44
C GLY A 60 20.18 -11.86 -1.30
N ASP A 61 21.47 -11.76 -1.65
CA ASP A 61 22.59 -11.79 -0.72
C ASP A 61 23.08 -10.39 -0.29
N SER A 62 22.30 -9.35 -0.56
CA SER A 62 22.70 -7.96 -0.27
C SER A 62 22.73 -7.61 1.22
N GLY A 63 22.19 -8.46 2.10
CA GLY A 63 21.96 -8.15 3.52
C GLY A 63 20.84 -7.14 3.75
N GLU A 64 20.12 -6.74 2.71
CA GLU A 64 18.94 -5.87 2.79
C GLU A 64 17.64 -6.68 2.71
N GLY A 65 16.57 -6.13 3.26
CA GLY A 65 15.24 -6.74 3.19
C GLY A 65 14.16 -5.70 2.90
N ILE A 66 13.02 -6.18 2.44
CA ILE A 66 11.81 -5.38 2.21
C ILE A 66 10.72 -5.84 3.18
N ALA A 67 10.26 -4.93 4.03
CA ALA A 67 9.02 -5.12 4.77
C ALA A 67 7.84 -4.89 3.83
N SER A 68 6.95 -5.88 3.71
CA SER A 68 5.89 -5.88 2.70
C SER A 68 4.49 -5.93 3.31
N LEU A 69 3.57 -5.21 2.69
CA LEU A 69 2.14 -5.26 2.97
C LEU A 69 1.41 -5.63 1.70
N ILE A 70 0.75 -6.80 1.71
CA ILE A 70 -0.06 -7.28 0.59
C ILE A 70 -1.54 -7.04 0.93
N LEU A 71 -2.04 -5.86 0.60
CA LEU A 71 -3.39 -5.42 0.94
C LEU A 71 -4.51 -6.36 0.50
N THR A 72 -4.34 -7.02 -0.63
CA THR A 72 -5.31 -8.00 -1.14
C THR A 72 -5.35 -9.30 -0.34
N GLN A 73 -4.44 -9.48 0.61
CA GLN A 73 -4.36 -10.64 1.51
C GLN A 73 -4.61 -10.26 2.98
N CYS A 74 -4.84 -8.98 3.25
CA CYS A 74 -5.21 -8.53 4.59
C CYS A 74 -6.60 -8.98 4.99
N SER A 75 -6.82 -9.10 6.30
CA SER A 75 -8.19 -9.15 6.82
C SER A 75 -8.92 -7.83 6.53
N PHE A 76 -10.24 -7.89 6.41
CA PHE A 76 -11.06 -6.67 6.25
C PHE A 76 -10.89 -5.71 7.44
N ALA A 77 -10.65 -6.22 8.64
CA ALA A 77 -10.39 -5.39 9.82
C ALA A 77 -9.09 -4.58 9.68
N VAL A 78 -8.05 -5.18 9.11
CA VAL A 78 -6.78 -4.48 8.86
C VAL A 78 -6.94 -3.46 7.73
N GLU A 79 -7.60 -3.84 6.61
CA GLU A 79 -7.88 -2.92 5.51
C GLU A 79 -8.67 -1.70 5.98
N GLU A 80 -9.73 -1.93 6.76
CA GLU A 80 -10.60 -0.88 7.30
C GLU A 80 -9.84 0.10 8.21
N ALA A 81 -8.99 -0.42 9.10
CA ALA A 81 -8.17 0.39 9.98
C ALA A 81 -7.15 1.24 9.20
N LEU A 82 -6.47 0.64 8.22
CA LEU A 82 -5.52 1.35 7.37
C LEU A 82 -6.22 2.42 6.51
N ALA A 83 -7.40 2.12 5.99
CA ALA A 83 -8.20 3.08 5.24
C ALA A 83 -8.64 4.26 6.12
N THR A 84 -9.00 4.02 7.38
CA THR A 84 -9.35 5.07 8.34
C THR A 84 -8.16 5.99 8.60
N VAL A 85 -7.02 5.43 8.97
CA VAL A 85 -5.79 6.20 9.22
C VAL A 85 -5.40 7.04 8.02
N LEU A 86 -5.49 6.47 6.81
CA LEU A 86 -5.12 7.18 5.59
C LEU A 86 -6.13 8.28 5.23
N ALA A 87 -7.43 8.01 5.37
CA ALA A 87 -8.47 9.00 5.13
C ALA A 87 -8.34 10.20 6.08
N ASP A 88 -8.08 9.95 7.36
CA ASP A 88 -7.92 11.02 8.36
C ASP A 88 -6.70 11.90 8.06
N ARG A 89 -5.61 11.30 7.58
CA ARG A 89 -4.42 12.04 7.14
C ARG A 89 -4.65 12.87 5.88
N LEU A 90 -5.50 12.40 4.97
CA LEU A 90 -5.80 13.07 3.71
C LEU A 90 -6.92 14.13 3.84
N ARG A 91 -7.78 14.03 4.84
CA ARG A 91 -8.92 14.92 5.03
C ARG A 91 -8.57 16.41 5.04
N PRO A 92 -7.49 16.87 5.70
CA PRO A 92 -7.10 18.28 5.66
C PRO A 92 -6.71 18.79 4.26
N ALA A 93 -6.24 17.90 3.38
CA ALA A 93 -5.90 18.25 2.00
C ALA A 93 -7.12 18.34 1.08
N ALA A 94 -8.30 17.90 1.55
CA ALA A 94 -9.58 17.91 0.83
C ALA A 94 -9.43 17.46 -0.65
N PRO A 95 -8.92 16.25 -0.92
CA PRO A 95 -8.63 15.82 -2.29
C PRO A 95 -9.90 15.75 -3.13
N ASP A 96 -9.86 16.27 -4.36
CA ASP A 96 -10.98 16.22 -5.30
C ASP A 96 -11.23 14.81 -5.85
N VAL A 97 -10.22 13.95 -5.83
CA VAL A 97 -10.27 12.59 -6.38
C VAL A 97 -9.29 11.68 -5.65
N VAL A 98 -9.69 10.43 -5.49
CA VAL A 98 -8.81 9.34 -5.04
C VAL A 98 -8.53 8.43 -6.21
N VAL A 99 -7.26 8.14 -6.45
CA VAL A 99 -6.81 7.29 -7.56
C VAL A 99 -6.20 6.01 -6.99
N GLY A 100 -6.69 4.86 -7.45
CA GLY A 100 -6.17 3.54 -7.09
C GLY A 100 -5.23 2.99 -8.14
N VAL A 101 -4.02 2.63 -7.70
CA VAL A 101 -3.03 1.97 -8.56
C VAL A 101 -3.17 0.46 -8.43
N PRO A 102 -3.33 -0.30 -9.55
CA PRO A 102 -3.42 -1.74 -9.49
C PRO A 102 -2.09 -2.39 -9.06
N THR A 103 -2.12 -3.54 -8.42
CA THR A 103 -3.32 -4.27 -8.01
C THR A 103 -3.65 -3.95 -6.56
N LEU A 104 -2.64 -3.82 -5.70
CA LEU A 104 -2.76 -3.72 -4.24
C LEU A 104 -3.38 -2.41 -3.77
N GLY A 105 -3.26 -1.34 -4.56
CA GLY A 105 -3.81 -0.03 -4.21
C GLY A 105 -5.31 0.11 -4.46
N LEU A 106 -5.95 -0.80 -5.20
CA LEU A 106 -7.36 -0.66 -5.57
C LEU A 106 -8.31 -0.80 -4.37
N PRO A 107 -8.20 -1.85 -3.53
CA PRO A 107 -9.07 -1.99 -2.37
C PRO A 107 -8.96 -0.81 -1.41
N LEU A 108 -7.72 -0.43 -1.07
CA LEU A 108 -7.46 0.68 -0.15
C LEU A 108 -7.98 2.01 -0.70
N ALA A 109 -7.74 2.31 -1.98
CA ALA A 109 -8.23 3.55 -2.60
C ALA A 109 -9.76 3.63 -2.57
N ARG A 110 -10.44 2.50 -2.81
CA ARG A 110 -11.90 2.43 -2.69
C ARG A 110 -12.36 2.75 -1.27
N ALA A 111 -11.78 2.10 -0.27
CA ALA A 111 -12.16 2.29 1.13
C ALA A 111 -11.87 3.73 1.60
N VAL A 112 -10.71 4.29 1.24
CA VAL A 112 -10.35 5.68 1.55
C VAL A 112 -11.30 6.68 0.89
N ALA A 113 -11.63 6.49 -0.40
CA ALA A 113 -12.58 7.36 -1.09
C ALA A 113 -13.94 7.39 -0.40
N GLN A 114 -14.45 6.24 0.02
CA GLN A 114 -15.71 6.15 0.77
C GLN A 114 -15.64 6.93 2.09
N LYS A 115 -14.53 6.79 2.85
CA LYS A 115 -14.33 7.50 4.12
C LYS A 115 -14.15 9.02 3.96
N LEU A 116 -13.68 9.46 2.81
CA LEU A 116 -13.60 10.87 2.46
C LEU A 116 -14.91 11.44 1.91
N GLY A 117 -15.92 10.60 1.71
CA GLY A 117 -17.25 11.03 1.21
C GLY A 117 -17.37 11.09 -0.31
N HIS A 118 -16.37 10.54 -1.05
CA HIS A 118 -16.48 10.47 -2.50
C HIS A 118 -17.49 9.41 -2.94
N SER A 119 -18.25 9.71 -3.98
CA SER A 119 -19.20 8.76 -4.60
C SER A 119 -18.48 7.69 -5.46
N ARG A 120 -17.24 7.93 -5.83
CA ARG A 120 -16.40 7.03 -6.64
C ARG A 120 -14.91 7.28 -6.40
N TYR A 121 -14.08 6.37 -6.86
CA TYR A 121 -12.65 6.56 -7.03
C TYR A 121 -12.26 6.27 -8.48
N VAL A 122 -11.07 6.65 -8.89
CA VAL A 122 -10.51 6.34 -10.21
C VAL A 122 -9.59 5.14 -10.09
N ALA A 123 -9.95 4.04 -10.73
CA ALA A 123 -9.11 2.85 -10.83
C ALA A 123 -8.25 2.94 -12.10
N LEU A 124 -6.92 2.87 -11.95
CA LEU A 124 -6.05 2.71 -13.11
C LEU A 124 -6.05 1.25 -13.58
N GLY A 125 -5.75 1.02 -14.85
CA GLY A 125 -5.60 -0.29 -15.44
C GLY A 125 -4.15 -0.57 -15.85
N THR A 126 -3.79 -1.85 -16.00
CA THR A 126 -2.47 -2.28 -16.51
C THR A 126 -2.54 -2.83 -17.94
N SER A 127 -3.74 -2.95 -18.50
CA SER A 127 -3.97 -3.44 -19.86
C SER A 127 -4.66 -2.38 -20.69
N PRO A 128 -4.19 -2.11 -21.90
CA PRO A 128 -4.86 -1.17 -22.79
C PRO A 128 -6.24 -1.70 -23.20
N LYS A 129 -7.18 -0.80 -23.38
CA LYS A 129 -8.49 -1.07 -23.97
C LYS A 129 -8.58 -0.28 -25.28
N PHE A 130 -9.36 -0.76 -26.25
CA PHE A 130 -9.45 -0.13 -27.58
C PHE A 130 -9.98 1.32 -27.54
N TRP A 131 -10.58 1.72 -26.43
CA TRP A 131 -11.09 3.09 -26.20
C TRP A 131 -10.17 3.94 -25.32
N TYR A 132 -8.99 3.42 -24.89
CA TYR A 132 -8.03 4.18 -24.12
C TYR A 132 -7.18 5.05 -25.04
N ASP A 133 -6.78 6.20 -24.52
CA ASP A 133 -5.86 7.12 -25.16
C ASP A 133 -4.45 6.85 -24.60
N ASP A 134 -3.50 6.53 -25.46
CA ASP A 134 -2.11 6.29 -25.08
C ASP A 134 -1.45 7.51 -24.43
N ALA A 135 -1.92 8.73 -24.77
CA ALA A 135 -1.48 9.95 -24.11
C ALA A 135 -1.87 10.00 -22.60
N LEU A 136 -2.84 9.20 -22.19
CA LEU A 136 -3.29 9.04 -20.80
C LEU A 136 -2.67 7.79 -20.15
N SER A 137 -1.47 7.45 -20.53
CA SER A 137 -0.75 6.33 -19.95
C SER A 137 0.69 6.71 -19.56
N VAL A 138 1.24 5.99 -18.59
CA VAL A 138 2.61 6.17 -18.11
C VAL A 138 3.29 4.83 -17.91
N GLY A 139 4.58 4.76 -18.20
CA GLY A 139 5.39 3.59 -17.94
C GLY A 139 5.51 3.33 -16.43
N LEU A 140 5.51 2.07 -16.05
CA LEU A 140 5.67 1.61 -14.67
C LEU A 140 6.87 0.68 -14.58
N SER A 141 7.81 0.99 -13.70
CA SER A 141 8.86 0.06 -13.26
C SER A 141 8.60 -0.37 -11.82
N SER A 142 9.03 -1.57 -11.46
CA SER A 142 8.86 -2.12 -10.11
C SER A 142 10.16 -2.74 -9.64
N ILE A 143 10.52 -2.52 -8.38
CA ILE A 143 11.69 -3.15 -7.74
C ILE A 143 11.59 -4.69 -7.77
N THR A 144 10.36 -5.22 -7.66
CA THR A 144 10.11 -6.67 -7.64
C THR A 144 9.97 -7.30 -9.03
N SER A 145 9.94 -6.50 -10.09
CA SER A 145 9.80 -6.96 -11.49
C SER A 145 10.41 -5.91 -12.43
N PRO A 146 11.71 -5.64 -12.37
CA PRO A 146 12.35 -4.56 -13.10
C PRO A 146 12.29 -4.73 -14.63
N GLU A 147 12.31 -5.98 -15.10
CA GLU A 147 12.29 -6.33 -16.54
C GLU A 147 10.89 -6.18 -17.19
N ALA A 148 9.84 -6.07 -16.38
CA ALA A 148 8.49 -5.99 -16.90
C ALA A 148 8.16 -4.57 -17.37
N GLN A 149 8.13 -4.33 -18.66
CA GLN A 149 7.60 -3.10 -19.26
C GLN A 149 6.07 -3.05 -19.07
N LYS A 150 5.65 -2.51 -17.94
CA LYS A 150 4.23 -2.30 -17.64
C LYS A 150 3.87 -0.84 -17.87
N ARG A 151 2.62 -0.59 -18.21
CA ARG A 151 2.04 0.75 -18.30
C ARG A 151 0.81 0.85 -17.41
N LEU A 152 0.57 2.03 -16.91
CA LEU A 152 -0.67 2.38 -16.22
C LEU A 152 -1.50 3.24 -17.18
N PHE A 153 -2.79 2.96 -17.22
CA PHE A 153 -3.76 3.64 -18.05
C PHE A 153 -4.87 4.21 -17.20
N VAL A 154 -5.36 5.39 -17.55
CA VAL A 154 -6.61 5.93 -17.01
C VAL A 154 -7.66 5.96 -18.12
N ASP A 155 -8.89 5.53 -17.80
CA ASP A 155 -10.00 5.69 -18.74
C ASP A 155 -10.30 7.20 -18.92
N PRO A 156 -10.36 7.74 -20.15
CA PRO A 156 -10.65 9.14 -20.40
C PRO A 156 -11.94 9.65 -19.72
N ARG A 157 -12.91 8.76 -19.55
CA ARG A 157 -14.21 9.08 -18.88
C ARG A 157 -14.08 9.30 -17.38
N MET A 158 -12.96 8.90 -16.78
CA MET A 158 -12.69 9.11 -15.35
C MET A 158 -12.06 10.46 -15.06
N LEU A 159 -11.61 11.18 -16.08
CA LEU A 159 -11.05 12.52 -15.91
C LEU A 159 -12.17 13.52 -15.61
N PRO A 160 -11.93 14.49 -14.71
CA PRO A 160 -12.86 15.58 -14.51
C PRO A 160 -12.98 16.39 -15.82
N PRO A 161 -14.15 16.98 -16.10
CA PRO A 161 -14.30 17.84 -17.26
C PRO A 161 -13.28 18.99 -17.18
N ARG A 162 -12.58 19.26 -18.29
CA ARG A 162 -11.64 20.38 -18.35
C ARG A 162 -12.39 21.65 -18.00
N LYS A 163 -12.02 22.30 -16.90
CA LYS A 163 -12.47 23.69 -16.65
C LYS A 163 -12.01 24.54 -17.84
N LYS A 164 -12.93 25.08 -18.60
CA LYS A 164 -12.57 26.08 -19.61
C LYS A 164 -11.88 27.22 -18.84
N ARG A 165 -10.61 27.50 -19.20
CA ARG A 165 -9.96 28.71 -18.73
C ARG A 165 -10.77 29.88 -19.32
N GLN A 166 -11.40 30.63 -18.46
CA GLN A 166 -11.94 31.96 -18.79
C GLN A 166 -10.80 32.92 -18.99
#